data_78b66a13c4f324a41a51343c1acb7267
#
_entry.id   78b66a13c4f324a41a51343c1acb7267
#
_cell.length_a   1.000
_cell.length_b   1.000
_cell.length_c   1.000
_cell.angle_alpha   90.00
_cell.angle_beta   90.00
_cell.angle_gamma   90.00
#
_symmetry.space_group_name_H-M   'P 1'
#
loop_
_entity.id
_entity.type
_entity.pdbx_description
1 polymer ?
#
loop_
_entity_poly.entity_id
_entity_poly.type
_entity_poly.pdbx_seq_one_letter_code
_entity_poly.pdbx_strand_id
1 'polypeptide(L)'
;MSHTKKEMMNRALSAMTINIGKAGVNENVIEEIKRQLEANEIVKLKFAKNIARNKDDYIDEIVSKTKAQLIDVRGHVAVIYKKKALNILNLELQALFFRS
;
A
#
# COMPACT_ATOMS: atom_id res chain seq x y z
N MET A 1 11.52 2.24 15.70
CA MET A 1 10.47 1.51 16.40
C MET A 1 9.44 0.99 15.43
N SER A 2 9.05 -0.25 15.58
CA SER A 2 8.07 -0.83 14.69
C SER A 2 6.65 -0.56 15.17
N HIS A 3 5.73 -0.46 14.22
CA HIS A 3 4.33 -0.30 14.54
C HIS A 3 3.70 -1.65 14.79
N THR A 4 2.81 -1.74 15.76
CA THR A 4 2.04 -2.94 15.96
C THR A 4 0.94 -3.01 14.91
N LYS A 5 0.42 -4.22 14.69
CA LYS A 5 -0.69 -4.39 13.76
C LYS A 5 -1.89 -3.54 14.19
N LYS A 6 -2.13 -3.47 15.50
CA LYS A 6 -3.24 -2.69 16.03
C LYS A 6 -3.08 -1.21 15.69
N GLU A 7 -1.88 -0.68 15.85
CA GLU A 7 -1.62 0.72 15.50
C GLU A 7 -1.86 0.97 14.03
N MET A 8 -1.39 0.06 13.18
CA MET A 8 -1.56 0.21 11.75
C MET A 8 -3.03 0.13 11.36
N MET A 9 -3.80 -0.73 12.01
CA MET A 9 -5.22 -0.81 11.73
C MET A 9 -5.95 0.45 12.18
N ASN A 10 -5.53 1.04 13.29
CA ASN A 10 -6.09 2.31 13.72
C ASN A 10 -5.80 3.42 12.72
N ARG A 11 -4.57 3.47 12.21
CA ARG A 11 -4.21 4.43 11.18
C ARG A 11 -5.00 4.19 9.90
N ALA A 12 -5.29 2.92 9.60
CA ALA A 12 -6.03 2.57 8.39
C ALA A 12 -7.47 3.08 8.41
N LEU A 13 -8.03 3.35 9.58
CA LEU A 13 -9.39 3.88 9.67
C LEU A 13 -9.52 5.23 8.97
N SER A 14 -8.45 6.00 8.95
CA SER A 14 -8.44 7.29 8.28
C SER A 14 -7.63 7.27 6.99
N ALA A 15 -7.19 6.11 6.57
CA ALA A 15 -6.39 5.99 5.36
C ALA A 15 -7.23 6.13 4.10
N MET A 16 -6.57 6.51 3.02
CA MET A 16 -7.22 6.61 1.74
C MET A 16 -7.71 5.23 1.28
N THR A 17 -8.89 5.19 0.69
CA THR A 17 -9.42 3.96 0.13
C THR A 17 -9.39 4.03 -1.39
N ILE A 18 -8.82 3.02 -2.01
CA ILE A 18 -8.80 2.90 -3.46
C ILE A 18 -9.76 1.78 -3.84
N ASN A 19 -10.72 2.10 -4.69
CA ASN A 19 -11.70 1.12 -5.13
C ASN A 19 -11.17 0.38 -6.35
N ILE A 20 -11.13 -0.94 -6.28
CA ILE A 20 -10.72 -1.79 -7.38
C ILE A 20 -11.98 -2.30 -8.05
N GLY A 21 -12.22 -1.83 -9.26
CA GLY A 21 -13.43 -2.17 -9.98
C GLY A 21 -13.31 -3.47 -10.76
N LYS A 22 -14.34 -3.73 -11.59
CA LYS A 22 -14.42 -4.99 -12.31
C LYS A 22 -13.31 -5.13 -13.37
N ALA A 23 -12.69 -4.04 -13.77
CA ALA A 23 -11.53 -4.11 -14.66
C ALA A 23 -10.31 -4.72 -13.98
N GLY A 24 -10.35 -4.84 -12.66
CA GLY A 24 -9.25 -5.43 -11.91
C GLY A 24 -8.09 -4.48 -11.73
N VAL A 25 -6.90 -5.06 -11.68
CA VAL A 25 -5.67 -4.30 -11.44
C VAL A 25 -4.96 -4.08 -12.78
N ASN A 26 -4.66 -2.82 -13.09
CA ASN A 26 -3.89 -2.47 -14.27
C ASN A 26 -2.83 -1.45 -13.87
N GLU A 27 -2.05 -0.99 -14.85
CA GLU A 27 -0.96 -0.08 -14.56
C GLU A 27 -1.43 1.22 -13.91
N ASN A 28 -2.57 1.75 -14.36
CA ASN A 28 -3.11 2.97 -13.78
C ASN A 28 -3.46 2.78 -12.31
N VAL A 29 -4.05 1.65 -11.98
CA VAL A 29 -4.40 1.33 -10.60
C VAL A 29 -3.13 1.19 -9.77
N ILE A 30 -2.13 0.50 -10.29
CA ILE A 30 -0.87 0.32 -9.58
C ILE A 30 -0.19 1.67 -9.33
N GLU A 31 -0.18 2.55 -10.32
CA GLU A 31 0.43 3.87 -10.15
C GLU A 31 -0.30 4.69 -9.10
N GLU A 32 -1.63 4.60 -9.09
CA GLU A 32 -2.40 5.31 -8.08
C GLU A 32 -2.11 4.78 -6.69
N ILE A 33 -2.01 3.46 -6.54
CA ILE A 33 -1.68 2.84 -5.26
C ILE A 33 -0.30 3.30 -4.80
N LYS A 34 0.68 3.30 -5.70
CA LYS A 34 2.02 3.76 -5.36
C LYS A 34 2.00 5.20 -4.87
N ARG A 35 1.27 6.05 -5.56
CA ARG A 35 1.18 7.46 -5.20
C ARG A 35 0.57 7.63 -3.81
N GLN A 36 -0.50 6.90 -3.53
CA GLN A 36 -1.14 6.99 -2.23
C GLN A 36 -0.26 6.42 -1.12
N LEU A 37 0.48 5.35 -1.40
CA LEU A 37 1.41 4.80 -0.43
C LEU A 37 2.53 5.79 -0.11
N GLU A 38 3.02 6.50 -1.11
CA GLU A 38 4.04 7.50 -0.88
C GLU A 38 3.54 8.64 -0.02
N ALA A 39 2.27 9.01 -0.19
CA ALA A 39 1.69 10.10 0.57
C ALA A 39 1.29 9.69 1.98
N ASN A 40 0.75 8.49 2.14
CA ASN A 40 0.07 8.11 3.38
C ASN A 40 0.64 6.89 4.07
N GLU A 41 1.50 6.14 3.43
CA GLU A 41 2.09 4.90 3.92
C GLU A 41 1.09 3.75 4.05
N ILE A 42 -0.14 4.02 4.42
CA ILE A 42 -1.18 3.01 4.57
C ILE A 42 -2.31 3.31 3.60
N VAL A 43 -2.75 2.29 2.88
CA VAL A 43 -3.82 2.42 1.91
C VAL A 43 -4.76 1.24 2.06
N LYS A 44 -6.05 1.51 1.96
CA LYS A 44 -7.06 0.46 1.93
C LYS A 44 -7.45 0.19 0.49
N LEU A 45 -7.56 -1.07 0.14
CA LEU A 45 -7.97 -1.50 -1.20
C LEU A 45 -9.34 -2.15 -1.06
N LYS A 46 -10.34 -1.55 -1.67
CA LYS A 46 -11.70 -2.10 -1.61
C LYS A 46 -12.02 -2.74 -2.95
N PHE A 47 -12.26 -4.03 -2.94
CA PHE A 47 -12.52 -4.78 -4.16
C PHE A 47 -14.00 -4.84 -4.44
N ALA A 48 -14.38 -4.61 -5.69
CA ALA A 48 -15.76 -4.74 -6.10
C ALA A 48 -16.24 -6.18 -5.86
N LYS A 49 -17.53 -6.31 -5.58
CA LYS A 49 -18.10 -7.58 -5.20
C LYS A 49 -17.86 -8.67 -6.25
N ASN A 50 -17.92 -8.29 -7.51
CA ASN A 50 -17.78 -9.26 -8.61
C ASN A 50 -16.35 -9.75 -8.80
N ILE A 51 -15.34 -9.06 -8.26
CA ILE A 51 -13.96 -9.50 -8.35
C ILE A 51 -13.39 -9.93 -7.02
N ALA A 52 -14.15 -9.82 -5.94
CA ALA A 52 -13.66 -10.15 -4.61
C ALA A 52 -13.26 -11.62 -4.49
N ARG A 53 -13.82 -12.48 -5.34
CA ARG A 53 -13.47 -13.88 -5.37
C ARG A 53 -11.97 -14.07 -5.66
N ASN A 54 -11.42 -13.20 -6.49
CA ASN A 54 -10.02 -13.27 -6.89
C ASN A 54 -9.16 -12.25 -6.16
N LYS A 55 -9.65 -11.73 -5.04
CA LYS A 55 -8.93 -10.65 -4.36
C LYS A 55 -7.51 -11.05 -3.95
N ASP A 56 -7.31 -12.32 -3.59
CA ASP A 56 -5.98 -12.76 -3.19
C ASP A 56 -4.97 -12.62 -4.32
N ASP A 57 -5.38 -12.97 -5.54
CA ASP A 57 -4.52 -12.82 -6.70
C ASP A 57 -4.20 -11.35 -6.95
N TYR A 58 -5.21 -10.50 -6.85
CA TYR A 58 -4.99 -9.07 -7.03
C TYR A 58 -4.11 -8.49 -5.93
N ILE A 59 -4.31 -8.93 -4.71
CA ILE A 59 -3.49 -8.47 -3.60
C ILE A 59 -2.03 -8.86 -3.82
N ASP A 60 -1.79 -10.10 -4.23
CA ASP A 60 -0.42 -10.55 -4.49
C ASP A 60 0.23 -9.72 -5.58
N GLU A 61 -0.51 -9.42 -6.64
CA GLU A 61 0.02 -8.59 -7.71
C GLU A 61 0.33 -7.18 -7.22
N ILE A 62 -0.58 -6.60 -6.47
CA ILE A 62 -0.39 -5.25 -5.95
C ILE A 62 0.81 -5.19 -5.02
N VAL A 63 0.87 -6.11 -4.07
CA VAL A 63 1.96 -6.14 -3.09
C VAL A 63 3.30 -6.33 -3.81
N SER A 64 3.33 -7.21 -4.79
CA SER A 64 4.54 -7.48 -5.54
C SER A 64 5.01 -6.25 -6.33
N LYS A 65 4.09 -5.58 -7.01
CA LYS A 65 4.44 -4.45 -7.85
C LYS A 65 4.72 -3.17 -7.08
N THR A 66 4.06 -2.98 -5.95
CA THR A 66 4.26 -1.78 -5.14
C THR A 66 5.29 -2.00 -4.06
N LYS A 67 5.66 -3.25 -3.81
CA LYS A 67 6.56 -3.63 -2.73
C LYS A 67 6.02 -3.24 -1.38
N ALA A 68 4.70 -3.22 -1.26
CA ALA A 68 4.03 -2.96 -0.01
C ALA A 68 3.88 -4.24 0.78
N GLN A 69 3.47 -4.10 2.01
CA GLN A 69 3.23 -5.22 2.91
C GLN A 69 1.75 -5.33 3.19
N LEU A 70 1.22 -6.54 3.13
CA LEU A 70 -0.18 -6.77 3.47
C LEU A 70 -0.31 -6.81 4.98
N ILE A 71 -1.18 -5.95 5.52
CA ILE A 71 -1.41 -5.87 6.95
C ILE A 71 -2.59 -6.74 7.35
N ASP A 72 -3.70 -6.62 6.62
CA ASP A 72 -4.91 -7.35 6.99
C ASP A 72 -5.87 -7.40 5.82
N VAL A 73 -6.76 -8.37 5.85
CA VAL A 73 -7.82 -8.49 4.86
C VAL A 73 -9.13 -8.72 5.63
N ARG A 74 -10.11 -7.87 5.39
CA ARG A 74 -11.41 -8.00 6.01
C ARG A 74 -12.49 -7.86 4.95
N GLY A 75 -13.24 -8.93 4.72
CA GLY A 75 -14.27 -8.91 3.69
C GLY A 75 -13.66 -8.59 2.33
N HIS A 76 -14.10 -7.51 1.74
CA HIS A 76 -13.62 -7.06 0.45
C HIS A 76 -12.53 -6.00 0.54
N VAL A 77 -12.00 -5.76 1.72
CA VAL A 77 -11.03 -4.68 1.94
C VAL A 77 -9.70 -5.28 2.39
N ALA A 78 -8.63 -4.87 1.72
CA ALA A 78 -7.27 -5.21 2.13
C ALA A 78 -6.58 -3.94 2.59
N VAL A 79 -5.77 -4.06 3.62
CA VAL A 79 -4.98 -2.95 4.13
C VAL A 79 -3.53 -3.24 3.83
N ILE A 80 -2.88 -2.34 3.12
CA ILE A 80 -1.46 -2.48 2.79
C ILE A 80 -0.68 -1.31 3.35
N TYR A 81 0.59 -1.56 3.61
CA TYR A 81 1.48 -0.59 4.22
C TYR A 81 2.82 -0.61 3.49
N LYS A 82 3.37 0.55 3.27
CA LYS A 82 4.72 0.67 2.75
C LYS A 82 5.38 1.86 3.43
N LYS A 83 6.48 1.58 4.11
CA LYS A 83 7.26 2.64 4.72
C LYS A 83 7.74 3.58 3.63
N LYS A 84 7.73 4.87 3.90
CA LYS A 84 8.15 5.86 2.91
C LYS A 84 9.61 5.67 2.56
N ALA A 85 9.84 5.07 1.40
CA ALA A 85 11.19 4.81 0.94
C ALA A 85 11.94 6.11 0.67
N LEU A 86 11.20 7.14 0.28
CA LEU A 86 11.82 8.43 0.01
C LEU A 86 12.59 8.95 1.20
N ASN A 87 12.04 8.78 2.39
CA ASN A 87 12.73 9.23 3.60
C ASN A 87 14.06 8.52 3.77
N ILE A 88 14.07 7.23 3.51
CA ILE A 88 15.28 6.44 3.63
C ILE A 88 16.28 6.85 2.58
N LEU A 89 15.83 7.00 1.35
CA LEU A 89 16.71 7.39 0.25
C LEU A 89 17.31 8.76 0.49
N ASN A 90 16.51 9.68 0.98
CA ASN A 90 17.01 11.02 1.27
C ASN A 90 18.10 10.98 2.32
N LEU A 91 17.90 10.19 3.35
CA LEU A 91 18.91 10.06 4.39
C LEU A 91 20.19 9.46 3.83
N GLU A 92 20.07 8.46 2.99
CA GLU A 92 21.24 7.84 2.38
C GLU A 92 21.96 8.80 1.46
N LEU A 93 21.22 9.53 0.65
CA LEU A 93 21.82 10.49 -0.25
C LEU A 93 22.52 11.60 0.52
N GLN A 94 21.90 12.08 1.58
CA GLN A 94 22.52 13.09 2.39
C GLN A 94 23.80 12.58 3.03
N ALA A 95 23.78 11.35 3.48
CA ALA A 95 24.98 10.74 4.05
C ALA A 95 26.09 10.67 3.02
N LEU A 96 25.74 10.31 1.79
CA LEU A 96 26.73 10.26 0.72
C LEU A 96 27.31 11.64 0.43
N PHE A 97 26.46 12.63 0.37
CA PHE A 97 26.92 13.99 0.14
C PHE A 97 27.83 14.46 1.27
N PHE A 98 27.46 14.15 2.48
CA PHE A 98 28.25 14.57 3.62
C PHE A 98 29.58 13.87 3.68
N ARG A 99 29.63 12.66 3.19
CA ARG A 99 30.87 11.90 3.17
C ARG A 99 31.81 12.29 2.06
N SER A 100 31.26 12.83 1.02
CA SER A 100 32.09 13.19 -0.15
C SER A 100 32.76 14.54 -0.01
#